data_f0f6b872bdea071b22b2870eb6a4e485
#
_entry.id   f0f6b872bdea071b22b2870eb6a4e485
#
_cell.length_a   1.000
_cell.length_b   1.000
_cell.length_c   1.000
_cell.angle_alpha   90.00
_cell.angle_beta   90.00
_cell.angle_gamma   90.00
#
_symmetry.space_group_name_H-M   'P 1'
#
loop_
_entity.id
_entity.type
_entity.pdbx_description
1 polymer ?
#
loop_
_entity_poly.entity_id
_entity_poly.type
_entity_poly.pdbx_seq_one_letter_code
_entity_poly.pdbx_strand_id
1 'polypeptide(L)'
;MRLLLPEIFDRVEKASTVEERKKILLQNNNPVLQDVLRFNFHPQAKANLPEGAPPYKREQDIPLGYSASNLYKEARKFYIWYQPTNLNKIKIESLFIQLLESIHWQEADIVIAMKDKKLSALYKNVTEDLVREVYPQMLPPCDQMPVKETSVTEEPKRKRGRPTKAKTETVTEQV
;
A
#
# COMPACT_ATOMS: atom_id res chain seq x y z
N MET A 1 -3.93 -9.76 27.94
CA MET A 1 -3.24 -8.57 27.41
C MET A 1 -3.50 -8.50 25.91
N ARG A 2 -3.89 -7.36 25.36
CA ARG A 2 -4.21 -7.25 23.93
C ARG A 2 -2.91 -7.02 23.18
N LEU A 3 -2.63 -7.83 22.16
CA LEU A 3 -1.45 -7.66 21.30
C LEU A 3 -1.56 -6.39 20.43
N LEU A 4 -0.45 -5.72 20.21
CA LEU A 4 -0.37 -4.62 19.26
C LEU A 4 -0.30 -5.14 17.81
N LEU A 5 -0.66 -4.33 16.85
CA LEU A 5 -0.70 -4.74 15.44
C LEU A 5 0.63 -5.28 14.91
N PRO A 6 1.79 -4.67 15.20
CA PRO A 6 3.07 -5.23 14.80
C PRO A 6 3.29 -6.65 15.34
N GLU A 7 2.94 -6.91 16.60
CA GLU A 7 3.08 -8.24 17.22
C GLU A 7 2.18 -9.29 16.54
N ILE A 8 0.97 -8.88 16.12
CA ILE A 8 0.03 -9.77 15.41
C ILE A 8 0.62 -10.14 14.05
N PHE A 9 1.08 -9.15 13.28
CA PHE A 9 1.67 -9.39 11.95
C PHE A 9 2.99 -10.16 12.03
N ASP A 10 3.83 -9.91 13.02
CA ASP A 10 5.04 -10.68 13.26
C ASP A 10 4.75 -12.16 13.56
N ARG A 11 3.67 -12.44 14.30
CA ARG A 11 3.22 -13.82 14.53
C ARG A 11 2.72 -14.48 13.25
N VAL A 12 1.98 -13.75 12.41
CA VAL A 12 1.54 -14.24 11.09
C VAL A 12 2.74 -14.54 10.20
N GLU A 13 3.78 -13.68 10.24
CA GLU A 13 5.00 -13.87 9.45
C GLU A 13 5.79 -15.10 9.89
N LYS A 14 5.85 -15.37 11.20
CA LYS A 14 6.54 -16.52 11.78
C LYS A 14 5.79 -17.84 11.63
N ALA A 15 4.48 -17.80 11.38
CA ALA A 15 3.66 -18.99 11.23
C ALA A 15 4.00 -19.77 9.94
N SER A 16 4.22 -21.07 10.10
CA SER A 16 4.68 -21.94 9.01
C SER A 16 3.55 -22.30 8.05
N THR A 17 2.33 -22.44 8.56
CA THR A 17 1.18 -22.91 7.77
C THR A 17 0.13 -21.81 7.58
N VAL A 18 -0.63 -21.90 6.48
CA VAL A 18 -1.73 -20.98 6.19
C VAL A 18 -2.82 -21.06 7.26
N GLU A 19 -3.10 -22.25 7.77
CA GLU A 19 -4.10 -22.47 8.81
C GLU A 19 -3.72 -21.79 10.14
N GLU A 20 -2.44 -21.83 10.51
CA GLU A 20 -1.94 -21.10 11.67
C GLU A 20 -2.08 -19.59 11.50
N ARG A 21 -1.77 -19.05 10.31
CA ARG A 21 -1.93 -17.63 9.98
C ARG A 21 -3.39 -17.18 10.11
N LYS A 22 -4.32 -17.96 9.55
CA LYS A 22 -5.77 -17.73 9.69
C LYS A 22 -6.19 -17.71 11.16
N LYS A 23 -5.74 -18.70 11.94
CA LYS A 23 -6.05 -18.81 13.35
C LYS A 23 -5.55 -17.60 14.14
N ILE A 24 -4.33 -17.12 13.88
CA ILE A 24 -3.76 -15.94 14.54
C ILE A 24 -4.62 -14.70 14.23
N LEU A 25 -5.01 -14.48 12.98
CA LEU A 25 -5.84 -13.34 12.60
C LEU A 25 -7.23 -13.41 13.24
N LEU A 26 -7.85 -14.59 13.27
CA LEU A 26 -9.15 -14.78 13.89
C LEU A 26 -9.11 -14.60 15.42
N GLN A 27 -8.09 -15.12 16.09
CA GLN A 27 -7.93 -14.98 17.55
C GLN A 27 -7.68 -13.52 17.97
N ASN A 28 -7.02 -12.73 17.11
CA ASN A 28 -6.73 -11.32 17.38
C ASN A 28 -7.67 -10.40 16.61
N ASN A 29 -8.82 -10.90 16.18
CA ASN A 29 -9.80 -10.13 15.42
C ASN A 29 -10.27 -8.90 16.21
N ASN A 30 -10.08 -7.73 15.61
CA ASN A 30 -10.51 -6.46 16.17
C ASN A 30 -10.78 -5.44 15.04
N PRO A 31 -11.61 -4.41 15.28
CA PRO A 31 -11.99 -3.45 14.26
C PRO A 31 -10.78 -2.75 13.60
N VAL A 32 -9.75 -2.42 14.38
CA VAL A 32 -8.56 -1.71 13.85
C VAL A 32 -7.74 -2.60 12.92
N LEU A 33 -7.57 -3.89 13.25
CA LEU A 33 -6.95 -4.87 12.35
C LEU A 33 -7.74 -4.99 11.05
N GLN A 34 -9.07 -5.09 11.16
CA GLN A 34 -9.94 -5.15 9.98
C GLN A 34 -9.83 -3.88 9.13
N ASP A 35 -9.82 -2.69 9.74
CA ASP A 35 -9.67 -1.43 9.02
C ASP A 35 -8.34 -1.34 8.29
N VAL A 36 -7.23 -1.73 8.93
CA VAL A 36 -5.89 -1.77 8.31
C VAL A 36 -5.86 -2.70 7.11
N LEU A 37 -6.39 -3.92 7.25
CA LEU A 37 -6.45 -4.89 6.15
C LEU A 37 -7.38 -4.40 5.03
N ARG A 38 -8.54 -3.86 5.38
CA ARG A 38 -9.50 -3.30 4.43
C ARG A 38 -8.91 -2.14 3.65
N PHE A 39 -8.32 -1.17 4.31
CA PHE A 39 -7.73 -0.01 3.62
C PHE A 39 -6.56 -0.39 2.73
N ASN A 40 -5.79 -1.42 3.09
CA ASN A 40 -4.70 -1.91 2.27
C ASN A 40 -5.20 -2.68 1.03
N PHE A 41 -6.12 -3.64 1.21
CA PHE A 41 -6.49 -4.58 0.14
C PHE A 41 -7.73 -4.17 -0.65
N HIS A 42 -8.62 -3.35 -0.10
CA HIS A 42 -9.83 -2.96 -0.81
C HIS A 42 -9.50 -2.03 -1.98
N PRO A 43 -9.93 -2.33 -3.23
CA PRO A 43 -9.55 -1.57 -4.42
C PRO A 43 -10.05 -0.12 -4.40
N GLN A 44 -11.22 0.13 -3.83
CA GLN A 44 -11.82 1.47 -3.76
C GLN A 44 -11.26 2.31 -2.59
N ALA A 45 -10.55 1.71 -1.64
CA ALA A 45 -9.94 2.44 -0.54
C ALA A 45 -8.69 3.16 -1.06
N LYS A 46 -8.81 4.46 -1.29
CA LYS A 46 -7.71 5.35 -1.68
C LYS A 46 -7.48 6.38 -0.59
N ALA A 47 -6.25 6.50 -0.12
CA ALA A 47 -5.87 7.57 0.80
C ALA A 47 -5.70 8.89 0.05
N ASN A 48 -6.20 9.98 0.62
CA ASN A 48 -6.05 11.35 0.10
C ASN A 48 -4.70 11.96 0.55
N LEU A 49 -3.62 11.21 0.40
CA LEU A 49 -2.27 11.56 0.82
C LEU A 49 -1.29 11.25 -0.32
N PRO A 50 -0.16 11.97 -0.42
CA PRO A 50 0.89 11.64 -1.38
C PRO A 50 1.51 10.27 -1.08
N GLU A 51 2.04 9.61 -2.11
CA GLU A 51 2.76 8.34 -1.96
C GLU A 51 4.07 8.53 -1.19
N GLY A 52 4.51 7.45 -0.55
CA GLY A 52 5.74 7.42 0.21
C GLY A 52 5.60 7.89 1.66
N ALA A 53 6.68 7.73 2.43
CA ALA A 53 6.74 8.17 3.81
C ALA A 53 6.91 9.70 3.88
N PRO A 54 6.08 10.43 4.62
CA PRO A 54 6.30 11.84 4.86
C PRO A 54 7.53 12.03 5.78
N PRO A 55 8.12 13.23 5.80
CA PRO A 55 9.15 13.55 6.77
C PRO A 55 8.52 13.69 8.16
N TYR A 56 8.76 12.74 9.05
CA TYR A 56 8.31 12.75 10.45
C TYR A 56 9.44 12.33 11.39
N LYS A 57 9.36 12.74 12.65
CA LYS A 57 10.34 12.37 13.68
C LYS A 57 10.09 10.92 14.11
N ARG A 58 11.00 10.02 13.74
CA ARG A 58 10.94 8.60 14.10
C ARG A 58 11.72 8.35 15.39
N GLU A 59 11.05 7.99 16.44
CA GLU A 59 11.66 7.62 17.72
C GLU A 59 11.81 6.08 17.78
N GLN A 60 13.03 5.59 17.55
CA GLN A 60 13.32 4.15 17.51
C GLN A 60 13.68 3.55 18.87
N ASP A 61 14.06 4.39 19.82
CA ASP A 61 14.56 3.96 21.13
C ASP A 61 13.45 3.57 22.11
N ILE A 62 12.19 3.88 21.77
CA ILE A 62 11.04 3.58 22.62
C ILE A 62 10.59 2.14 22.42
N PRO A 63 10.48 1.31 23.49
CA PRO A 63 9.94 -0.03 23.39
C PRO A 63 8.48 -0.02 22.92
N LEU A 64 8.06 -1.09 22.22
CA LEU A 64 6.69 -1.24 21.75
C LEU A 64 5.71 -1.19 22.94
N GLY A 65 4.67 -0.34 22.81
CA GLY A 65 3.66 -0.14 23.84
C GLY A 65 3.94 1.03 24.81
N TYR A 66 5.10 1.68 24.72
CA TYR A 66 5.46 2.83 25.57
C TYR A 66 5.37 4.19 24.82
N SER A 67 4.90 4.19 23.60
CA SER A 67 4.64 5.43 22.85
C SER A 67 3.48 6.25 23.45
N ALA A 68 3.43 7.53 23.12
CA ALA A 68 2.41 8.47 23.64
C ALA A 68 0.97 8.03 23.32
N SER A 69 0.78 7.39 22.16
CA SER A 69 -0.49 6.80 21.75
C SER A 69 -0.25 5.44 21.11
N ASN A 70 -1.30 4.75 20.72
CA ASN A 70 -1.24 3.51 19.97
C ASN A 70 -2.29 3.51 18.86
N LEU A 71 -2.12 2.63 17.88
CA LEU A 71 -2.97 2.58 16.71
C LEU A 71 -4.44 2.27 17.05
N TYR A 72 -4.72 1.56 18.13
CA TYR A 72 -6.09 1.30 18.58
C TYR A 72 -6.88 2.55 18.98
N LYS A 73 -6.18 3.56 19.51
CA LYS A 73 -6.79 4.85 19.87
C LYS A 73 -6.91 5.75 18.65
N GLU A 74 -5.88 5.74 17.80
CA GLU A 74 -5.74 6.66 16.66
C GLU A 74 -6.54 6.21 15.42
N ALA A 75 -6.90 4.94 15.30
CA ALA A 75 -7.64 4.40 14.15
C ALA A 75 -8.97 5.14 13.88
N ARG A 76 -9.58 5.73 14.91
CA ARG A 76 -10.77 6.58 14.75
C ARG A 76 -10.55 7.77 13.80
N LYS A 77 -9.32 8.17 13.57
CA LYS A 77 -8.98 9.29 12.67
C LYS A 77 -8.82 8.86 11.21
N PHE A 78 -8.83 7.56 10.90
CA PHE A 78 -8.59 7.05 9.55
C PHE A 78 -9.57 7.60 8.51
N TYR A 79 -10.83 7.89 8.90
CA TYR A 79 -11.80 8.50 8.01
C TYR A 79 -11.32 9.81 7.37
N ILE A 80 -10.46 10.57 8.07
CA ILE A 80 -9.93 11.86 7.57
C ILE A 80 -9.16 11.66 6.25
N TRP A 81 -8.48 10.53 6.11
CA TRP A 81 -7.62 10.25 4.94
C TRP A 81 -8.31 9.40 3.86
N TYR A 82 -9.36 8.65 4.22
CA TYR A 82 -10.03 7.73 3.31
C TYR A 82 -11.42 8.17 2.85
N GLN A 83 -11.96 9.22 3.44
CA GLN A 83 -13.23 9.80 3.05
C GLN A 83 -13.04 11.22 2.51
N PRO A 84 -13.93 11.71 1.61
CA PRO A 84 -13.89 13.08 1.19
C PRO A 84 -14.15 14.01 2.39
N THR A 85 -13.19 14.85 2.67
CA THR A 85 -13.25 15.84 3.77
C THR A 85 -13.11 17.25 3.21
N ASN A 86 -13.74 18.23 3.86
CA ASN A 86 -13.62 19.65 3.51
C ASN A 86 -12.32 20.28 4.05
N LEU A 87 -11.37 19.47 4.53
CA LEU A 87 -10.10 19.95 5.05
C LEU A 87 -9.13 20.28 3.92
N ASN A 88 -8.32 21.29 4.14
CA ASN A 88 -7.21 21.62 3.24
C ASN A 88 -6.16 20.48 3.26
N LYS A 89 -5.57 20.18 2.10
CA LYS A 89 -4.53 19.15 1.95
C LYS A 89 -3.40 19.29 2.96
N ILE A 90 -2.89 20.49 3.16
CA ILE A 90 -1.83 20.79 4.15
C ILE A 90 -2.27 20.36 5.57
N LYS A 91 -3.54 20.61 5.92
CA LYS A 91 -4.08 20.19 7.22
C LYS A 91 -4.17 18.67 7.35
N ILE A 92 -4.59 17.99 6.28
CA ILE A 92 -4.68 16.54 6.23
C ILE A 92 -3.29 15.90 6.39
N GLU A 93 -2.28 16.42 5.69
CA GLU A 93 -0.89 15.97 5.80
C GLU A 93 -0.30 16.23 7.19
N SER A 94 -0.55 17.42 7.77
CA SER A 94 -0.11 17.75 9.12
C SER A 94 -0.72 16.82 10.18
N LEU A 95 -2.00 16.48 10.06
CA LEU A 95 -2.66 15.53 10.95
C LEU A 95 -2.09 14.10 10.80
N PHE A 96 -1.68 13.76 9.58
CA PHE A 96 -1.04 12.46 9.32
C PHE A 96 0.34 12.37 9.97
N ILE A 97 1.16 13.41 9.83
CA ILE A 97 2.48 13.50 10.49
C ILE A 97 2.33 13.42 12.02
N GLN A 98 1.39 14.17 12.60
CA GLN A 98 1.11 14.13 14.03
C GLN A 98 0.69 12.73 14.50
N LEU A 99 -0.08 12.00 13.70
CA LEU A 99 -0.43 10.62 14.00
C LEU A 99 0.83 9.75 14.02
N LEU A 100 1.68 9.80 12.99
CA LEU A 100 2.90 9.00 12.89
C LEU A 100 3.88 9.27 14.04
N GLU A 101 3.97 10.52 14.50
CA GLU A 101 4.82 10.91 15.64
C GLU A 101 4.26 10.50 17.01
N SER A 102 2.96 10.27 17.10
CA SER A 102 2.29 9.89 18.36
C SER A 102 2.32 8.39 18.64
N ILE A 103 2.47 7.56 17.62
CA ILE A 103 2.45 6.10 17.72
C ILE A 103 3.86 5.51 17.62
N HIS A 104 3.99 4.24 17.99
CA HIS A 104 5.27 3.53 17.85
C HIS A 104 5.71 3.43 16.39
N TRP A 105 7.02 3.50 16.13
CA TRP A 105 7.55 3.50 14.76
C TRP A 105 7.15 2.26 13.92
N GLN A 106 7.01 1.07 14.52
CA GLN A 106 6.51 -0.11 13.83
C GLN A 106 5.02 0.02 13.44
N GLU A 107 4.20 0.64 14.30
CA GLU A 107 2.82 0.96 13.96
C GLU A 107 2.75 2.04 12.86
N ALA A 108 3.67 3.01 12.88
CA ALA A 108 3.78 4.03 11.84
C ALA A 108 4.14 3.40 10.48
N ASP A 109 5.07 2.45 10.45
CA ASP A 109 5.42 1.71 9.23
C ASP A 109 4.21 0.94 8.65
N ILE A 110 3.38 0.34 9.51
CA ILE A 110 2.13 -0.32 9.09
C ILE A 110 1.16 0.69 8.48
N VAL A 111 0.99 1.87 9.08
CA VAL A 111 0.08 2.91 8.56
C VAL A 111 0.57 3.46 7.21
N ILE A 112 1.87 3.67 7.05
CA ILE A 112 2.47 4.10 5.78
C ILE A 112 2.28 3.01 4.71
N ALA A 113 2.58 1.76 5.04
CA ALA A 113 2.40 0.63 4.14
C ALA A 113 0.93 0.44 3.74
N MET A 114 0.00 0.57 4.68
CA MET A 114 -1.45 0.52 4.44
C MET A 114 -1.89 1.63 3.46
N LYS A 115 -1.41 2.85 3.66
CA LYS A 115 -1.72 4.00 2.81
C LYS A 115 -1.27 3.77 1.36
N ASP A 116 -0.08 3.21 1.16
CA ASP A 116 0.52 2.93 -0.13
C ASP A 116 0.13 1.56 -0.71
N LYS A 117 -0.74 0.80 -0.02
CA LYS A 117 -1.13 -0.58 -0.38
C LYS A 117 0.06 -1.54 -0.50
N LYS A 118 1.07 -1.35 0.33
CA LYS A 118 2.32 -2.10 0.36
C LYS A 118 2.50 -2.95 1.62
N LEU A 119 1.41 -3.30 2.31
CA LEU A 119 1.49 -4.11 3.53
C LEU A 119 2.13 -5.48 3.28
N SER A 120 1.86 -6.10 2.13
CA SER A 120 2.48 -7.36 1.73
C SER A 120 3.98 -7.24 1.40
N ALA A 121 4.50 -6.02 1.18
CA ALA A 121 5.94 -5.79 1.07
C ALA A 121 6.61 -5.74 2.43
N LEU A 122 5.89 -5.27 3.46
CA LEU A 122 6.36 -5.24 4.84
C LEU A 122 6.23 -6.62 5.50
N TYR A 123 5.10 -7.30 5.30
CA TYR A 123 4.77 -8.64 5.81
C TYR A 123 4.35 -9.55 4.65
N LYS A 124 5.29 -10.37 4.17
CA LYS A 124 5.12 -11.21 2.97
C LYS A 124 3.98 -12.22 3.08
N ASN A 125 3.74 -12.72 4.29
CA ASN A 125 2.72 -13.71 4.58
C ASN A 125 1.32 -13.10 4.78
N VAL A 126 1.19 -11.77 4.82
CA VAL A 126 -0.09 -11.07 4.86
C VAL A 126 -0.50 -10.75 3.42
N THR A 127 -1.15 -11.73 2.78
CA THR A 127 -1.59 -11.63 1.38
C THR A 127 -3.09 -11.34 1.29
N GLU A 128 -3.52 -10.85 0.12
CA GLU A 128 -4.93 -10.63 -0.16
C GLU A 128 -5.74 -11.92 -0.05
N ASP A 129 -5.20 -13.04 -0.55
CA ASP A 129 -5.87 -14.35 -0.49
C ASP A 129 -6.12 -14.80 0.95
N LEU A 130 -5.10 -14.64 1.83
CA LEU A 130 -5.27 -14.93 3.25
C LEU A 130 -6.37 -14.07 3.88
N VAL A 131 -6.40 -12.78 3.58
CA VAL A 131 -7.40 -11.85 4.12
C VAL A 131 -8.79 -12.20 3.59
N ARG A 132 -8.90 -12.57 2.33
CA ARG A 132 -10.17 -12.98 1.68
C ARG A 132 -10.73 -14.26 2.28
N GLU A 133 -9.87 -15.21 2.64
CA GLU A 133 -10.29 -16.45 3.30
C GLU A 133 -10.72 -16.20 4.76
N VAL A 134 -10.04 -15.31 5.49
CA VAL A 134 -10.36 -15.00 6.89
C VAL A 134 -11.58 -14.07 6.99
N TYR A 135 -11.70 -13.11 6.08
CA TYR A 135 -12.73 -12.08 6.08
C TYR A 135 -13.41 -11.97 4.70
N PRO A 136 -14.20 -12.95 4.26
CA PRO A 136 -14.76 -12.99 2.91
C PRO A 136 -15.69 -11.80 2.60
N GLN A 137 -16.29 -11.18 3.61
CA GLN A 137 -17.19 -10.04 3.45
C GLN A 137 -16.45 -8.69 3.38
N MET A 138 -15.14 -8.67 3.67
CA MET A 138 -14.36 -7.42 3.73
C MET A 138 -13.96 -6.91 2.35
N LEU A 139 -13.68 -7.84 1.42
CA LEU A 139 -13.20 -7.54 0.07
C LEU A 139 -14.29 -7.89 -0.96
N PRO A 140 -14.43 -7.11 -2.04
CA PRO A 140 -15.36 -7.46 -3.11
C PRO A 140 -14.99 -8.80 -3.75
N PRO A 141 -15.95 -9.54 -4.34
CA PRO A 141 -15.67 -10.77 -5.06
C PRO A 141 -14.69 -10.53 -6.21
N CYS A 142 -13.87 -11.54 -6.55
CA CYS A 142 -12.83 -11.44 -7.58
C CYS A 142 -13.35 -10.97 -8.94
N ASP A 143 -14.59 -11.29 -9.28
CA ASP A 143 -15.20 -10.95 -10.58
C ASP A 143 -15.45 -9.44 -10.77
N GLN A 144 -15.35 -8.62 -9.72
CA GLN A 144 -15.55 -7.16 -9.77
C GLN A 144 -14.23 -6.38 -9.70
N MET A 145 -13.10 -7.04 -9.69
CA MET A 145 -11.82 -6.34 -9.76
C MET A 145 -11.57 -5.88 -11.20
N PRO A 146 -11.22 -4.59 -11.42
CA PRO A 146 -10.72 -4.17 -12.71
C PRO A 146 -9.44 -4.98 -12.99
N VAL A 147 -9.47 -5.77 -14.06
CA VAL A 147 -8.30 -6.49 -14.56
C VAL A 147 -7.19 -5.45 -14.71
N LYS A 148 -6.11 -5.60 -13.96
CA LYS A 148 -4.89 -4.85 -14.25
C LYS A 148 -4.43 -5.34 -15.62
N GLU A 149 -4.73 -4.59 -16.66
CA GLU A 149 -4.11 -4.78 -17.96
C GLU A 149 -2.60 -4.64 -17.75
N THR A 150 -1.93 -5.78 -17.67
CA THR A 150 -0.50 -5.87 -17.92
C THR A 150 -0.33 -5.46 -19.38
N SER A 151 -0.03 -4.19 -19.60
CA SER A 151 0.44 -3.72 -20.89
C SER A 151 1.75 -4.43 -21.18
N VAL A 152 1.66 -5.58 -21.83
CA VAL A 152 2.76 -6.18 -22.55
C VAL A 152 3.02 -5.22 -23.71
N THR A 153 3.97 -4.34 -23.51
CA THR A 153 4.52 -3.52 -24.59
C THR A 153 5.28 -4.46 -25.50
N GLU A 154 4.61 -4.99 -26.51
CA GLU A 154 5.29 -5.58 -27.67
C GLU A 154 6.06 -4.45 -28.36
N GLU A 155 7.37 -4.46 -28.20
CA GLU A 155 8.27 -3.64 -29.02
C GLU A 155 8.04 -3.98 -30.50
N PRO A 156 7.75 -3.00 -31.39
CA PRO A 156 7.67 -3.25 -32.81
C PRO A 156 9.08 -3.55 -33.32
N LYS A 157 9.28 -4.78 -33.83
CA LYS A 157 10.48 -5.22 -34.54
C LYS A 157 10.80 -4.22 -35.63
N ARG A 158 11.87 -3.46 -35.50
CA ARG A 158 12.47 -2.61 -36.52
C ARG A 158 12.92 -3.50 -37.70
N LYS A 159 12.20 -3.43 -38.81
CA LYS A 159 12.63 -3.97 -40.11
C LYS A 159 13.84 -3.17 -40.55
N ARG A 160 14.98 -3.85 -40.66
CA ARG A 160 16.18 -3.34 -41.31
C ARG A 160 15.88 -3.14 -42.81
N GLY A 161 15.65 -1.91 -43.22
CA GLY A 161 15.62 -1.51 -44.63
C GLY A 161 17.03 -1.32 -45.14
N ARG A 162 17.30 -1.99 -46.25
CA ARG A 162 18.54 -2.02 -47.00
C ARG A 162 18.80 -0.65 -47.69
N PRO A 163 20.04 -0.12 -47.78
CA PRO A 163 20.33 1.13 -48.44
C PRO A 163 20.31 0.94 -49.96
N THR A 164 19.56 1.74 -50.66
CA THR A 164 19.64 1.87 -52.11
C THR A 164 20.57 3.03 -52.47
N LYS A 165 21.49 2.71 -53.41
CA LYS A 165 22.56 3.53 -53.94
C LYS A 165 22.06 4.75 -54.64
N ALA A 166 22.93 5.76 -54.59
CA ALA A 166 22.93 6.99 -55.35
C ALA A 166 22.77 6.80 -56.88
N LYS A 167 22.09 7.73 -57.49
CA LYS A 167 22.38 8.16 -58.85
C LYS A 167 22.44 9.67 -58.90
N THR A 168 23.63 10.09 -59.20
CA THR A 168 24.06 11.41 -59.70
C THR A 168 23.47 11.64 -61.06
N GLU A 169 22.85 12.76 -61.31
CA GLU A 169 22.81 13.34 -62.65
C GLU A 169 22.77 14.86 -62.53
N THR A 170 23.84 15.43 -63.00
CA THR A 170 24.12 16.76 -63.39
C THR A 170 23.25 17.20 -64.59
N VAL A 171 22.90 18.44 -64.68
CA VAL A 171 22.82 19.30 -65.91
C VAL A 171 22.40 20.70 -65.43
N THR A 172 23.25 21.66 -65.40
CA THR A 172 23.60 22.67 -66.40
C THR A 172 22.41 23.54 -66.85
N GLU A 173 22.43 24.80 -66.47
CA GLU A 173 22.71 26.00 -67.28
C GLU A 173 21.49 26.84 -67.68
N GLN A 174 21.72 28.12 -67.54
CA GLN A 174 21.27 29.30 -68.31
C GLN A 174 19.92 29.93 -67.93
N VAL A 175 19.79 31.15 -67.62
CA VAL A 175 20.23 32.51 -68.16
C VAL A 175 19.99 33.50 -67.06
#